data_4b4b3906afe06c1f47e32542488b57fe
#
_entry.id   4b4b3906afe06c1f47e32542488b57fe
#
_cell.length_a   1.000
_cell.length_b   1.000
_cell.length_c   1.000
_cell.angle_alpha   90.00
_cell.angle_beta   90.00
_cell.angle_gamma   90.00
#
_symmetry.space_group_name_H-M   'P 1'
#
loop_
_entity.id
_entity.type
_entity.pdbx_description
1 polymer ?
#
loop_
_entity_poly.entity_id
_entity_poly.type
_entity_poly.pdbx_seq_one_letter_code
_entity_poly.pdbx_strand_id
1 'polypeptide(L)'
;GYVGEDVESIITRLLQAADYDVEKAERGIVFIDEIDKIARKSDNPSITRDVSGEGVQQGLLKLLEGSVVNVAPNGGRKHPDQKYVQVNTKNILFICGGAFDGLEKRIASRMNQRAVGFGAIMNKVDVEDDTELMSKVTVQDIRKFGLIPEILGRLPVITYTEPLKRDAL
;
A
#
# COMPACT_ATOMS: atom_id res chain seq x y z
N GLY A 1 16.22 8.12 -5.45
CA GLY A 1 16.42 8.10 -3.99
C GLY A 1 16.73 6.69 -3.51
N TYR A 2 17.52 6.56 -2.49
CA TYR A 2 17.80 5.27 -1.87
C TYR A 2 16.55 4.84 -1.08
N VAL A 3 16.07 3.62 -1.29
CA VAL A 3 14.86 3.06 -0.65
C VAL A 3 14.89 3.17 0.89
N GLY A 4 16.07 3.08 1.50
CA GLY A 4 16.24 3.26 2.94
C GLY A 4 15.94 4.67 3.45
N GLU A 5 16.22 5.70 2.66
CA GLU A 5 15.94 7.09 3.02
C GLU A 5 14.45 7.41 2.98
N ASP A 6 13.72 6.82 2.04
CA ASP A 6 12.27 7.04 1.92
C ASP A 6 11.52 6.44 3.13
N VAL A 7 11.93 5.27 3.59
CA VAL A 7 11.36 4.58 4.76
C VAL A 7 11.65 5.37 6.05
N GLU A 8 12.90 5.80 6.25
CA GLU A 8 13.27 6.65 7.39
C GLU A 8 12.49 7.98 7.39
N SER A 9 12.24 8.55 6.21
CA SER A 9 11.51 9.83 6.10
C SER A 9 10.07 9.72 6.57
N ILE A 10 9.41 8.59 6.39
CA ILE A 10 8.05 8.32 6.90
C ILE A 10 8.05 8.43 8.43
N ILE A 11 8.98 7.76 9.07
CA ILE A 11 9.07 7.75 10.55
C ILE A 11 9.55 9.10 11.08
N THR A 12 10.45 9.78 10.37
CA THR A 12 10.85 11.15 10.70
C THR A 12 9.65 12.10 10.73
N ARG A 13 8.79 12.05 9.73
CA ARG A 13 7.56 12.86 9.68
C ARG A 13 6.60 12.52 10.81
N LEU A 14 6.45 11.25 11.14
CA LEU A 14 5.61 10.82 12.26
C LEU A 14 6.15 11.36 13.58
N LEU A 15 7.47 11.27 13.78
CA LEU A 15 8.12 11.78 14.99
C LEU A 15 7.96 13.30 15.11
N GLN A 16 8.10 14.03 14.00
CA GLN A 16 7.85 15.47 13.94
C GLN A 16 6.40 15.82 14.32
N ALA A 17 5.43 15.08 13.79
CA ALA A 17 4.01 15.25 14.10
C ALA A 17 3.70 14.96 15.58
N ALA A 18 4.49 14.12 16.22
CA ALA A 18 4.40 13.81 17.65
C ALA A 18 5.24 14.75 18.53
N ASP A 19 5.71 15.87 18.00
CA ASP A 19 6.60 16.81 18.70
C ASP A 19 7.86 16.12 19.29
N TYR A 20 8.41 15.17 18.56
CA TYR A 20 9.56 14.35 18.97
C TYR A 20 9.31 13.49 20.23
N ASP A 21 8.07 13.29 20.61
CA ASP A 21 7.69 12.34 21.66
C ASP A 21 7.64 10.93 21.06
N VAL A 22 8.64 10.11 21.39
CA VAL A 22 8.79 8.75 20.83
C VAL A 22 7.60 7.87 21.19
N GLU A 23 7.11 7.92 22.44
CA GLU A 23 5.98 7.08 22.86
C GLU A 23 4.69 7.42 22.09
N LYS A 24 4.45 8.69 21.83
CA LYS A 24 3.33 9.12 20.98
C LYS A 24 3.50 8.66 19.54
N ALA A 25 4.70 8.81 18.96
CA ALA A 25 4.99 8.38 17.62
C ALA A 25 4.78 6.87 17.46
N GLU A 26 5.22 6.05 18.41
CA GLU A 26 5.07 4.60 18.38
C GLU A 26 3.61 4.11 18.49
N ARG A 27 2.68 4.98 18.86
CA ARG A 27 1.22 4.74 18.86
C ARG A 27 0.49 5.58 17.81
N GLY A 28 1.22 6.13 16.87
CA GLY A 28 0.70 6.97 15.82
C GLY A 28 0.00 6.21 14.70
N ILE A 29 -0.51 7.00 13.76
CA ILE A 29 -1.14 6.51 12.53
C ILE A 29 -0.38 7.08 11.35
N VAL A 30 0.01 6.21 10.43
CA VAL A 30 0.66 6.58 9.17
C VAL A 30 -0.28 6.27 8.03
N PHE A 31 -0.64 7.27 7.26
CA PHE A 31 -1.38 7.09 6.01
C PHE A 31 -0.41 7.18 4.82
N ILE A 32 -0.40 6.13 4.01
CA ILE A 32 0.41 6.04 2.80
C ILE A 32 -0.54 6.07 1.60
N ASP A 33 -0.51 7.18 0.88
CA ASP A 33 -1.32 7.35 -0.32
C ASP A 33 -0.60 6.80 -1.56
N GLU A 34 -1.37 6.56 -2.61
CA GLU A 34 -0.87 6.10 -3.91
C GLU A 34 -0.03 4.81 -3.84
N ILE A 35 -0.41 3.86 -2.97
CA ILE A 35 0.30 2.59 -2.82
C ILE A 35 0.34 1.78 -4.14
N ASP A 36 -0.63 1.99 -5.02
CA ASP A 36 -0.69 1.38 -6.35
C ASP A 36 0.47 1.79 -7.26
N LYS A 37 1.09 2.96 -6.99
CA LYS A 37 2.22 3.47 -7.79
C LYS A 37 3.52 2.69 -7.57
N ILE A 38 3.65 1.98 -6.47
CA ILE A 38 4.79 1.11 -6.19
C ILE A 38 4.54 -0.35 -6.58
N ALA A 39 3.40 -0.65 -7.18
CA ALA A 39 3.09 -1.96 -7.69
C ALA A 39 4.09 -2.38 -8.78
N ARG A 40 4.48 -3.67 -8.77
CA ARG A 40 5.30 -4.22 -9.86
C ARG A 40 4.48 -4.17 -11.15
N LYS A 41 5.08 -3.65 -12.19
CA LYS A 41 4.55 -3.80 -13.55
C LYS A 41 4.88 -5.22 -14.01
N SER A 42 3.98 -6.17 -13.73
CA SER A 42 4.09 -7.50 -14.28
C SER A 42 3.62 -7.44 -15.72
N ASP A 43 4.38 -7.96 -16.62
CA ASP A 43 4.06 -8.65 -17.88
C ASP A 43 5.07 -8.38 -18.99
N ASN A 44 6.23 -7.80 -18.71
CA ASN A 44 7.34 -7.95 -19.64
C ASN A 44 8.42 -8.82 -19.02
N PRO A 45 8.71 -10.01 -19.59
CA PRO A 45 9.86 -10.81 -19.23
C PRO A 45 11.16 -10.18 -19.76
N SER A 46 11.19 -8.86 -19.92
CA SER A 46 12.43 -8.16 -20.19
C SER A 46 13.28 -8.25 -18.92
N ILE A 47 14.47 -8.74 -19.11
CA ILE A 47 15.57 -9.07 -18.20
C ILE A 47 15.96 -7.91 -17.24
N THR A 48 15.35 -6.76 -17.36
CA THR A 48 15.46 -5.67 -16.39
C THR A 48 14.43 -5.87 -15.30
N ARG A 49 14.84 -6.50 -14.20
CA ARG A 49 14.13 -6.41 -12.92
C ARG A 49 13.65 -4.98 -12.74
N ASP A 50 12.36 -4.80 -12.55
CA ASP A 50 11.81 -3.51 -12.07
C ASP A 50 12.26 -3.33 -10.61
N VAL A 51 13.53 -2.94 -10.47
CA VAL A 51 14.22 -2.80 -9.19
C VAL A 51 13.56 -1.68 -8.36
N SER A 52 12.86 -0.75 -9.01
CA SER A 52 12.30 0.42 -8.34
C SER A 52 11.06 0.10 -7.51
N GLY A 53 10.08 -0.60 -8.07
CA GLY A 53 8.83 -0.92 -7.37
C GLY A 53 9.00 -1.97 -6.27
N GLU A 54 9.69 -3.08 -6.57
CA GLU A 54 9.89 -4.15 -5.59
C GLU A 54 10.77 -3.71 -4.41
N GLY A 55 11.82 -2.93 -4.67
CA GLY A 55 12.69 -2.42 -3.61
C GLY A 55 11.97 -1.50 -2.64
N VAL A 56 11.08 -0.65 -3.13
CA VAL A 56 10.23 0.22 -2.29
C VAL A 56 9.26 -0.61 -1.47
N GLN A 57 8.64 -1.61 -2.07
CA GLN A 57 7.75 -2.53 -1.36
C GLN A 57 8.48 -3.30 -0.25
N GLN A 58 9.69 -3.77 -0.49
CA GLN A 58 10.51 -4.45 0.53
C GLN A 58 10.90 -3.49 1.67
N GLY A 59 11.19 -2.23 1.38
CA GLY A 59 11.44 -1.22 2.40
C GLY A 59 10.21 -0.96 3.27
N LEU A 60 9.05 -0.81 2.64
CA LEU A 60 7.78 -0.64 3.35
C LEU A 60 7.44 -1.85 4.21
N LEU A 61 7.70 -3.05 3.73
CA LEU A 61 7.46 -4.29 4.46
C LEU A 61 8.17 -4.31 5.82
N LYS A 62 9.39 -3.80 5.91
CA LYS A 62 10.13 -3.71 7.18
C LYS A 62 9.39 -2.90 8.23
N LEU A 63 8.73 -1.80 7.82
CA LEU A 63 7.90 -1.00 8.74
C LEU A 63 6.66 -1.77 9.18
N LEU A 64 5.98 -2.43 8.25
CA LEU A 64 4.75 -3.17 8.50
C LEU A 64 4.97 -4.41 9.38
N GLU A 65 6.13 -5.05 9.27
CA GLU A 65 6.51 -6.20 10.12
C GLU A 65 6.84 -5.80 11.56
N GLY A 66 7.10 -4.54 11.79
CA GLY A 66 7.58 -4.02 13.06
C GLY A 66 9.09 -4.10 13.19
N SER A 67 9.72 -2.95 13.18
CA SER A 67 11.18 -2.81 13.32
C SER A 67 11.54 -1.59 14.15
N VAL A 68 12.76 -1.55 14.63
CA VAL A 68 13.32 -0.36 15.27
C VAL A 68 14.01 0.45 14.17
N VAL A 69 13.54 1.66 13.97
CA VAL A 69 14.08 2.61 12.97
C VAL A 69 14.90 3.68 13.68
N ASN A 70 16.12 3.91 13.22
CA ASN A 70 16.96 4.97 13.72
C ASN A 70 16.67 6.26 12.95
N VAL A 71 16.21 7.27 13.66
CA VAL A 71 15.84 8.57 13.11
C VAL A 71 16.80 9.63 13.59
N ALA A 72 17.28 10.48 12.67
CA ALA A 72 18.12 11.61 13.04
C ALA A 72 17.31 12.63 13.86
N PRO A 73 17.79 13.07 15.02
CA PRO A 73 17.12 14.10 15.78
C PRO A 73 17.06 15.39 14.95
N ASN A 74 15.92 16.11 15.02
CA ASN A 74 15.68 17.38 14.34
C ASN A 74 15.71 17.35 12.80
N GLY A 75 15.55 16.20 12.15
CA GLY A 75 15.50 16.12 10.69
C GLY A 75 16.77 16.56 9.97
N GLY A 76 17.88 16.67 10.71
CA GLY A 76 19.16 17.16 10.18
C GLY A 76 19.93 16.09 9.40
N ARG A 77 20.94 16.55 8.66
CA ARG A 77 21.88 15.68 7.96
C ARG A 77 22.54 14.71 8.94
N LYS A 78 22.70 13.45 8.52
CA LYS A 78 23.40 12.42 9.28
C LYS A 78 24.84 12.87 9.56
N HIS A 79 25.12 13.26 10.81
CA HIS A 79 26.48 13.47 11.29
C HIS A 79 26.96 12.23 12.03
N PRO A 80 28.23 11.82 11.87
CA PRO A 80 28.74 10.59 12.49
C PRO A 80 28.67 10.59 14.02
N ASP A 81 28.65 11.76 14.67
CA ASP A 81 28.60 11.90 16.12
C ASP A 81 27.19 12.13 16.68
N GLN A 82 26.15 12.04 15.85
CA GLN A 82 24.78 12.34 16.25
C GLN A 82 24.11 11.10 16.84
N LYS A 83 23.55 11.24 18.04
CA LYS A 83 22.72 10.17 18.65
C LYS A 83 21.40 10.08 17.88
N TYR A 84 21.16 8.91 17.26
CA TYR A 84 19.89 8.61 16.63
C TYR A 84 18.80 8.34 17.66
N VAL A 85 17.58 8.75 17.37
CA VAL A 85 16.40 8.39 18.12
C VAL A 85 15.85 7.10 17.54
N GLN A 86 15.60 6.12 18.39
CA GLN A 86 15.03 4.83 17.99
C GLN A 86 13.51 4.88 18.14
N VAL A 87 12.81 4.50 17.06
CA VAL A 87 11.35 4.40 17.02
C VAL A 87 10.97 2.96 16.63
N ASN A 88 10.20 2.30 17.48
CA ASN A 88 9.67 0.97 17.20
C ASN A 88 8.34 1.07 16.47
N THR A 89 8.25 0.50 15.27
CA THR A 89 7.08 0.61 14.42
C THR A 89 5.99 -0.43 14.73
N LYS A 90 6.22 -1.32 15.66
CA LYS A 90 5.34 -2.47 15.94
C LYS A 90 3.88 -2.08 16.23
N ASN A 91 3.65 -0.97 16.93
CA ASN A 91 2.33 -0.53 17.36
C ASN A 91 1.81 0.67 16.56
N ILE A 92 2.46 1.02 15.45
CA ILE A 92 1.99 2.05 14.53
C ILE A 92 0.92 1.44 13.63
N LEU A 93 -0.21 2.13 13.50
CA LEU A 93 -1.25 1.77 12.53
C LEU A 93 -0.89 2.32 11.15
N PHE A 94 -0.78 1.44 10.17
CA PHE A 94 -0.57 1.82 8.77
C PHE A 94 -1.86 1.69 7.99
N ILE A 95 -2.25 2.77 7.31
CA ILE A 95 -3.37 2.81 6.40
C ILE A 95 -2.81 3.13 5.02
N CYS A 96 -3.07 2.27 4.05
CA CYS A 96 -2.60 2.43 2.68
C CYS A 96 -3.79 2.64 1.75
N GLY A 97 -3.70 3.63 0.89
CA GLY A 97 -4.72 3.94 -0.11
C GLY A 97 -4.13 4.08 -1.50
N GLY A 98 -4.96 3.92 -2.52
CA GLY A 98 -4.61 4.12 -3.91
C GLY A 98 -5.82 4.01 -4.81
N ALA A 99 -5.72 4.57 -6.02
CA ALA A 99 -6.79 4.52 -7.01
C ALA A 99 -6.90 3.13 -7.67
N PHE A 100 -5.80 2.42 -7.85
CA PHE A 100 -5.75 1.12 -8.52
C PHE A 100 -6.41 1.12 -9.90
N ASP A 101 -6.08 2.10 -10.73
CA ASP A 101 -6.67 2.27 -12.05
C ASP A 101 -6.60 0.97 -12.88
N GLY A 102 -7.74 0.53 -13.38
CA GLY A 102 -7.87 -0.70 -14.15
C GLY A 102 -8.11 -1.97 -13.32
N LEU A 103 -8.16 -1.87 -11.99
CA LEU A 103 -8.47 -3.00 -11.11
C LEU A 103 -9.90 -3.51 -11.33
N GLU A 104 -10.86 -2.61 -11.57
CA GLU A 104 -12.25 -2.92 -11.89
C GLU A 104 -12.38 -3.86 -13.10
N LYS A 105 -11.58 -3.64 -14.13
CA LYS A 105 -11.55 -4.50 -15.32
C LYS A 105 -11.03 -5.91 -15.01
N ARG A 106 -10.06 -6.02 -14.11
CA ARG A 106 -9.53 -7.32 -13.66
C ARG A 106 -10.56 -8.09 -12.84
N ILE A 107 -11.30 -7.39 -11.99
CA ILE A 107 -12.39 -7.97 -11.19
C ILE A 107 -13.49 -8.47 -12.12
N ALA A 108 -13.93 -7.67 -13.08
CA ALA A 108 -14.94 -8.04 -14.08
C ALA A 108 -14.49 -9.28 -14.88
N SER A 109 -13.25 -9.31 -15.35
CA SER A 109 -12.70 -10.46 -16.06
C SER A 109 -12.71 -11.74 -15.23
N ARG A 110 -12.31 -11.67 -13.96
CA ARG A 110 -12.33 -12.81 -13.03
C ARG A 110 -13.75 -13.34 -12.84
N MET A 111 -14.73 -12.47 -12.71
CA MET A 111 -16.12 -12.84 -12.51
C MET A 111 -16.71 -13.50 -13.76
N ASN A 112 -16.41 -12.96 -14.95
CA ASN A 112 -16.86 -13.52 -16.22
C ASN A 112 -16.27 -14.91 -16.50
N GLN A 113 -15.01 -15.15 -16.14
CA GLN A 113 -14.38 -16.47 -16.29
C GLN A 113 -15.07 -17.55 -15.43
N ARG A 114 -15.57 -17.17 -14.27
CA ARG A 114 -16.34 -18.12 -13.42
C ARG A 114 -17.71 -18.45 -14.00
N ALA A 115 -18.36 -17.50 -14.65
CA ALA A 115 -19.66 -17.70 -15.27
C ALA A 115 -19.61 -18.70 -16.44
N VAL A 116 -18.55 -18.71 -17.21
CA VAL A 116 -18.37 -19.62 -18.37
C VAL A 116 -18.18 -21.10 -17.94
N GLY A 117 -17.65 -21.34 -16.76
CA GLY A 117 -17.40 -22.70 -16.24
C GLY A 117 -18.66 -23.45 -15.79
N PHE A 118 -19.80 -22.81 -15.61
CA PHE A 118 -21.04 -23.41 -15.10
C PHE A 118 -22.23 -23.37 -16.06
N GLY A 119 -22.01 -23.29 -17.37
CA GLY A 119 -23.09 -23.38 -18.35
C GLY A 119 -24.15 -22.27 -18.26
N ALA A 120 -23.82 -21.15 -17.67
CA ALA A 120 -24.70 -20.01 -17.58
C ALA A 120 -24.87 -19.39 -18.95
N ILE A 121 -26.09 -19.35 -19.43
CA ILE A 121 -26.54 -18.50 -20.53
C ILE A 121 -25.94 -17.11 -20.30
N MET A 122 -25.21 -16.62 -21.31
CA MET A 122 -24.61 -15.29 -21.29
C MET A 122 -25.70 -14.22 -21.11
N ASN A 123 -26.10 -13.98 -19.88
CA ASN A 123 -26.55 -12.66 -19.56
C ASN A 123 -25.27 -11.81 -19.57
N LYS A 124 -25.12 -10.96 -20.63
CA LYS A 124 -24.20 -9.84 -20.56
C LYS A 124 -24.44 -9.24 -19.19
N VAL A 125 -23.43 -9.32 -18.32
CA VAL A 125 -23.41 -8.54 -17.11
C VAL A 125 -23.53 -7.11 -17.62
N ASP A 126 -24.68 -6.50 -17.43
CA ASP A 126 -24.87 -5.08 -17.65
C ASP A 126 -23.70 -4.42 -16.94
N VAL A 127 -23.11 -3.40 -17.56
CA VAL A 127 -21.93 -2.71 -17.07
C VAL A 127 -22.18 -2.35 -15.61
N GLU A 128 -21.77 -3.26 -14.70
CA GLU A 128 -21.83 -2.99 -13.28
C GLU A 128 -21.04 -1.70 -13.06
N ASP A 129 -21.60 -0.78 -12.31
CA ASP A 129 -20.91 0.45 -11.92
C ASP A 129 -19.55 0.07 -11.32
N ASP A 130 -18.49 0.79 -11.68
CA ASP A 130 -17.13 0.55 -11.20
C ASP A 130 -17.09 0.44 -9.67
N THR A 131 -17.95 1.18 -8.97
CA THR A 131 -18.10 1.10 -7.51
C THR A 131 -18.60 -0.27 -7.05
N GLU A 132 -19.56 -0.86 -7.76
CA GLU A 132 -20.07 -2.19 -7.44
C GLU A 132 -18.99 -3.26 -7.67
N LEU A 133 -18.21 -3.14 -8.75
CA LEU A 133 -17.07 -4.01 -9.01
C LEU A 133 -16.01 -3.90 -7.90
N MET A 134 -15.68 -2.70 -7.44
CA MET A 134 -14.71 -2.50 -6.37
C MET A 134 -15.16 -3.12 -5.04
N SER A 135 -16.46 -3.23 -4.78
CA SER A 135 -16.99 -3.93 -3.60
C SER A 135 -16.62 -5.43 -3.58
N LYS A 136 -16.31 -6.00 -4.75
CA LYS A 136 -15.98 -7.41 -4.94
C LYS A 136 -14.47 -7.66 -5.01
N VAL A 137 -13.64 -6.67 -4.66
CA VAL A 137 -12.18 -6.79 -4.66
C VAL A 137 -11.72 -7.88 -3.70
N THR A 138 -10.73 -8.64 -4.13
CA THR A 138 -10.09 -9.68 -3.31
C THR A 138 -8.59 -9.42 -3.19
N VAL A 139 -7.95 -10.06 -2.21
CA VAL A 139 -6.48 -10.04 -2.06
C VAL A 139 -5.78 -10.49 -3.34
N GLN A 140 -6.35 -11.48 -4.04
CA GLN A 140 -5.77 -12.00 -5.28
C GLN A 140 -5.81 -10.96 -6.41
N ASP A 141 -6.84 -10.13 -6.47
CA ASP A 141 -6.92 -9.05 -7.46
C ASP A 141 -5.81 -8.03 -7.23
N ILE A 142 -5.57 -7.65 -5.99
CA ILE A 142 -4.51 -6.70 -5.61
C ILE A 142 -3.12 -7.30 -5.83
N ARG A 143 -2.95 -8.58 -5.53
CA ARG A 143 -1.72 -9.31 -5.81
C ARG A 143 -1.40 -9.31 -7.30
N LYS A 144 -2.37 -9.64 -8.14
CA LYS A 144 -2.22 -9.61 -9.60
C LYS A 144 -1.97 -8.20 -10.14
N PHE A 145 -2.46 -7.19 -9.45
CA PHE A 145 -2.17 -5.80 -9.79
C PHE A 145 -0.69 -5.47 -9.62
N GLY A 146 0.00 -6.08 -8.64
CA GLY A 146 1.44 -5.96 -8.48
C GLY A 146 1.93 -5.71 -7.06
N LEU A 147 1.07 -5.73 -6.04
CA LEU A 147 1.51 -5.71 -4.65
C LEU A 147 2.00 -7.09 -4.23
N ILE A 148 3.14 -7.15 -3.54
CA ILE A 148 3.73 -8.41 -3.10
C ILE A 148 2.90 -9.07 -2.01
N PRO A 149 2.84 -10.43 -1.97
CA PRO A 149 2.03 -11.15 -1.00
C PRO A 149 2.39 -10.83 0.46
N GLU A 150 3.64 -10.56 0.74
CA GLU A 150 4.15 -10.25 2.08
C GLU A 150 3.53 -8.97 2.63
N ILE A 151 3.41 -7.92 1.80
CA ILE A 151 2.72 -6.67 2.16
C ILE A 151 1.24 -6.96 2.42
N LEU A 152 0.59 -7.70 1.52
CA LEU A 152 -0.83 -8.01 1.66
C LEU A 152 -1.13 -8.83 2.91
N GLY A 153 -0.20 -9.69 3.33
CA GLY A 153 -0.30 -10.42 4.60
C GLY A 153 -0.23 -9.51 5.83
N ARG A 154 0.36 -8.33 5.71
CA ARG A 154 0.45 -7.33 6.80
C ARG A 154 -0.64 -6.26 6.75
N LEU A 155 -1.42 -6.23 5.68
CA LEU A 155 -2.58 -5.35 5.49
C LEU A 155 -3.85 -6.21 5.33
N PRO A 156 -4.30 -6.88 6.39
CA PRO A 156 -5.35 -7.90 6.29
C PRO A 156 -6.74 -7.32 6.06
N VAL A 157 -6.95 -6.05 6.37
CA VAL A 157 -8.25 -5.38 6.19
C VAL A 157 -8.24 -4.64 4.86
N ILE A 158 -9.10 -5.07 3.95
CA ILE A 158 -9.28 -4.45 2.64
C ILE A 158 -10.67 -3.83 2.60
N THR A 159 -10.72 -2.57 2.20
CA THR A 159 -11.98 -1.85 2.00
C THR A 159 -11.87 -0.96 0.76
N TYR A 160 -12.96 -0.35 0.39
CA TYR A 160 -13.05 0.56 -0.74
C TYR A 160 -13.86 1.79 -0.34
N THR A 161 -13.69 2.87 -1.09
CA THR A 161 -14.47 4.09 -0.90
C THR A 161 -15.43 4.27 -2.07
N GLU A 162 -16.61 4.77 -1.76
CA GLU A 162 -17.58 5.16 -2.78
C GLU A 162 -17.34 6.62 -3.22
N PRO A 163 -17.68 6.96 -4.48
CA PRO A 163 -17.66 8.35 -4.91
C PRO A 163 -18.56 9.22 -4.03
N LEU A 164 -18.10 10.41 -3.68
CA LEU A 164 -18.90 11.35 -2.93
C LEU A 164 -20.11 11.77 -3.77
N LYS A 165 -21.30 11.50 -3.25
CA LYS A 165 -22.55 12.02 -3.83
C LYS A 165 -22.75 13.48 -3.41
N ARG A 166 -23.50 14.23 -4.21
CA ARG A 166 -23.73 15.65 -3.99
C ARG A 166 -24.30 15.98 -2.61
N ASP A 167 -25.04 15.02 -2.03
CA ASP A 167 -25.66 15.16 -0.71
C ASP A 167 -24.64 14.95 0.44
N ALA A 168 -23.43 14.55 0.13
CA ALA A 168 -22.34 14.33 1.10
C ALA A 168 -21.32 15.48 1.12
N LEU A 169 -21.49 16.48 0.28
CA LEU A 169 -20.70 17.72 0.20
C LEU A 169 -21.41 18.86 0.92
#